data_778a2134151fa47725f94c64adb932b0
#
_entry.id   778a2134151fa47725f94c64adb932b0
#
_cell.length_a   1.000
_cell.length_b   1.000
_cell.length_c   1.000
_cell.angle_alpha   90.00
_cell.angle_beta   90.00
_cell.angle_gamma   90.00
#
_symmetry.space_group_name_H-M   'P 1'
#
loop_
_entity.id
_entity.type
_entity.pdbx_description
1 polymer ?
#
loop_
_entity_poly.entity_id
_entity_poly.type
_entity_poly.pdbx_seq_one_letter_code
_entity_poly.pdbx_strand_id
1 'polypeptide(L)'
;PLQRLQIIKGWIDSNGDTKEEVIDVACANTADIGTETKRCPDNGARVDISNCSINSETGAAQLSVLWHDPNFSPQQRSFYYARAIENPTCRWSTWDAIRSGVKPRPDLAMTIQERAWSSPIHYMIQ
;
A
#
# COMPACT_ATOMS: atom_id res chain seq x y z
N PRO A 1 -0.29 10.08 7.67
CA PRO A 1 0.22 10.47 6.34
C PRO A 1 0.29 9.26 5.40
N LEU A 2 -0.01 9.49 4.12
CA LEU A 2 0.07 8.46 3.09
C LEU A 2 1.53 8.13 2.76
N GLN A 3 1.81 6.85 2.54
CA GLN A 3 3.12 6.38 2.11
C GLN A 3 3.17 6.17 0.60
N ARG A 4 2.14 5.54 0.02
CA ARG A 4 2.09 5.22 -1.41
C ARG A 4 0.68 4.89 -1.89
N LEU A 5 0.49 5.02 -3.19
CA LEU A 5 -0.64 4.45 -3.90
C LEU A 5 -0.19 3.23 -4.71
N GLN A 6 -1.05 2.24 -4.76
CA GLN A 6 -0.86 1.01 -5.53
C GLN A 6 -2.04 0.80 -6.47
N ILE A 7 -1.76 0.22 -7.62
CA ILE A 7 -2.76 -0.43 -8.46
C ILE A 7 -2.54 -1.94 -8.35
N ILE A 8 -3.61 -2.64 -8.12
CA ILE A 8 -3.66 -4.10 -8.20
C ILE A 8 -4.36 -4.46 -9.50
N LYS A 9 -3.65 -5.20 -10.35
CA LYS A 9 -4.17 -5.74 -11.60
C LYS A 9 -4.35 -7.24 -11.44
N GLY A 10 -5.55 -7.73 -11.74
CA GLY A 10 -5.82 -9.15 -11.88
C GLY A 10 -6.23 -9.48 -13.31
N TRP A 11 -5.79 -10.60 -13.85
CA TRP A 11 -6.15 -11.04 -15.21
C TRP A 11 -6.14 -12.56 -15.35
N ILE A 12 -6.68 -13.04 -16.46
CA ILE A 12 -6.58 -14.44 -16.89
C ILE A 12 -5.61 -14.49 -18.05
N ASP A 13 -4.58 -15.31 -17.94
CA ASP A 13 -3.61 -15.48 -19.03
C ASP A 13 -4.12 -16.39 -20.15
N SER A 14 -3.32 -16.59 -21.22
CA SER A 14 -3.67 -17.41 -22.37
C SER A 14 -3.88 -18.90 -22.06
N ASN A 15 -3.39 -19.36 -20.91
CA ASN A 15 -3.56 -20.74 -20.45
C ASN A 15 -4.81 -20.91 -19.58
N GLY A 16 -5.52 -19.81 -19.28
CA GLY A 16 -6.66 -19.79 -18.37
C GLY A 16 -6.29 -19.64 -16.89
N ASP A 17 -5.02 -19.40 -16.58
CA ASP A 17 -4.55 -19.19 -15.21
C ASP A 17 -4.84 -17.77 -14.74
N THR A 18 -5.24 -17.65 -13.47
CA THR A 18 -5.38 -16.36 -12.82
C THR A 18 -4.03 -15.81 -12.41
N LYS A 19 -3.80 -14.54 -12.72
CA LYS A 19 -2.58 -13.80 -12.38
C LYS A 19 -2.94 -12.54 -11.62
N GLU A 20 -2.03 -12.09 -10.76
CA GLU A 20 -2.14 -10.82 -10.05
C GLU A 20 -0.81 -10.09 -10.06
N GLU A 21 -0.86 -8.79 -10.19
CA GLU A 21 0.28 -7.91 -10.05
C GLU A 21 -0.07 -6.72 -9.16
N VAL A 22 0.82 -6.37 -8.24
CA VAL A 22 0.71 -5.20 -7.39
C VAL A 22 1.78 -4.21 -7.79
N ILE A 23 1.38 -3.02 -8.20
CA ILE A 23 2.25 -1.98 -8.76
C ILE A 23 2.12 -0.74 -7.89
N ASP A 24 3.23 -0.23 -7.34
CA ASP A 24 3.22 1.10 -6.73
C ASP A 24 3.18 2.14 -7.85
N VAL A 25 2.27 3.10 -7.77
CA VAL A 25 2.05 4.09 -8.84
C VAL A 25 2.31 5.53 -8.39
N ALA A 26 2.35 5.78 -7.10
CA ALA A 26 2.80 7.05 -6.52
C ALA A 26 3.43 6.81 -5.15
N CYS A 27 4.57 7.44 -4.91
CA CYS A 27 5.30 7.38 -3.64
C CYS A 27 5.24 8.71 -2.91
N ALA A 28 5.16 8.68 -1.58
CA ALA A 28 5.38 9.87 -0.79
C ALA A 28 6.79 10.43 -1.04
N ASN A 29 6.95 11.73 -0.91
CA ASN A 29 8.21 12.46 -1.12
C ASN A 29 8.73 12.41 -2.56
N THR A 30 7.85 12.20 -3.55
CA THR A 30 8.18 12.17 -4.99
C THR A 30 9.32 11.22 -5.36
N ALA A 31 9.54 10.17 -4.54
CA ALA A 31 10.57 9.19 -4.82
C ALA A 31 10.26 8.37 -6.07
N ASP A 32 11.29 8.06 -6.85
CA ASP A 32 11.16 7.25 -8.06
C ASP A 32 10.80 5.80 -7.71
N ILE A 33 9.88 5.25 -8.47
CA ILE A 33 9.49 3.85 -8.36
C ILE A 33 10.56 3.00 -9.03
N GLY A 34 11.05 1.99 -8.30
CA GLY A 34 12.03 1.06 -8.86
C GLY A 34 11.49 0.34 -10.09
N THR A 35 12.22 0.43 -11.21
CA THR A 35 11.78 -0.11 -12.51
C THR A 35 11.62 -1.63 -12.51
N GLU A 36 12.49 -2.34 -11.81
CA GLU A 36 12.44 -3.80 -11.71
C GLU A 36 11.44 -4.29 -10.66
N THR A 37 11.46 -3.65 -9.49
CA THR A 37 10.62 -4.07 -8.36
C THR A 37 9.18 -3.58 -8.46
N LYS A 38 8.93 -2.50 -9.23
CA LYS A 38 7.66 -1.77 -9.29
C LYS A 38 7.18 -1.33 -7.89
N ARG A 39 8.13 -0.98 -7.01
CA ARG A 39 7.87 -0.59 -5.62
C ARG A 39 8.50 0.75 -5.29
N CYS A 40 7.81 1.50 -4.43
CA CYS A 40 8.38 2.67 -3.80
C CYS A 40 9.53 2.28 -2.88
N PRO A 41 10.60 3.07 -2.82
CA PRO A 41 11.63 2.90 -1.80
C PRO A 41 11.06 3.15 -0.40
N ASP A 42 11.79 2.67 0.61
CA ASP A 42 11.46 2.99 2.01
C ASP A 42 11.55 4.51 2.23
N ASN A 43 10.45 5.11 2.67
CA ASN A 43 10.39 6.55 2.95
C ASN A 43 10.93 6.94 4.33
N GLY A 44 11.44 5.98 5.08
CA GLY A 44 12.02 6.20 6.41
C GLY A 44 10.99 6.40 7.53
N ALA A 45 9.69 6.27 7.26
CA ALA A 45 8.67 6.38 8.30
C ALA A 45 8.86 5.30 9.38
N ARG A 46 8.86 5.72 10.63
CA ARG A 46 9.06 4.84 11.79
C ARG A 46 8.11 5.23 12.92
N VAL A 47 7.87 4.29 13.79
CA VAL A 47 7.07 4.47 15.01
C VAL A 47 7.96 4.24 16.21
N ASP A 48 7.99 5.17 17.14
CA ASP A 48 8.57 4.93 18.46
C ASP A 48 7.56 4.12 19.29
N ILE A 49 7.82 2.83 19.43
CA ILE A 49 6.91 1.92 20.14
C ILE A 49 6.88 2.14 21.66
N SER A 50 7.74 2.99 22.22
CA SER A 50 7.72 3.30 23.65
C SER A 50 6.57 4.28 24.01
N ASN A 51 6.17 5.11 23.05
CA ASN A 51 5.15 6.16 23.23
C ASN A 51 4.23 6.32 22.02
N CYS A 52 4.38 5.49 20.99
CA CYS A 52 3.64 5.53 19.74
C CYS A 52 3.76 6.84 18.96
N SER A 53 4.80 7.61 19.16
CA SER A 53 5.04 8.81 18.36
C SER A 53 5.49 8.45 16.94
N ILE A 54 5.10 9.29 15.98
CA ILE A 54 5.46 9.19 14.57
C ILE A 54 6.05 10.52 14.11
N ASN A 55 6.90 10.48 13.07
CA ASN A 55 7.29 11.69 12.37
C ASN A 55 6.17 12.10 11.39
N SER A 56 5.44 13.16 11.72
CA SER A 56 4.32 13.67 10.91
C SER A 56 4.76 14.34 9.60
N GLU A 57 6.03 14.70 9.47
CA GLU A 57 6.57 15.33 8.26
C GLU A 57 6.98 14.29 7.21
N THR A 58 7.07 13.02 7.59
CA THR A 58 7.32 11.93 6.66
C THR A 58 6.01 11.44 6.08
N GLY A 59 5.96 11.29 4.75
CA GLY A 59 4.74 10.90 4.05
C GLY A 59 4.05 12.07 3.35
N ALA A 60 2.88 11.84 2.80
CA ALA A 60 2.11 12.82 2.05
C ALA A 60 0.70 12.97 2.60
N ALA A 61 0.18 14.21 2.61
CA ALA A 61 -1.22 14.46 2.91
C ALA A 61 -2.14 14.03 1.75
N GLN A 62 -1.61 14.06 0.52
CA GLN A 62 -2.32 13.70 -0.69
C GLN A 62 -1.33 13.07 -1.68
N LEU A 63 -1.79 12.05 -2.41
CA LEU A 63 -1.08 11.45 -3.53
C LEU A 63 -2.03 11.40 -4.73
N SER A 64 -1.51 11.71 -5.92
CA SER A 64 -2.28 11.70 -7.16
C SER A 64 -1.35 11.34 -8.31
N VAL A 65 -1.84 10.57 -9.27
CA VAL A 65 -1.09 10.13 -10.44
C VAL A 65 -2.05 9.77 -11.57
N LEU A 66 -1.65 10.09 -12.80
CA LEU A 66 -2.22 9.50 -14.01
C LEU A 66 -1.32 8.33 -14.42
N TRP A 67 -1.87 7.12 -14.36
CA TRP A 67 -1.13 5.89 -14.66
C TRP A 67 -1.76 5.16 -15.85
N HIS A 68 -0.92 4.62 -16.71
CA HIS A 68 -1.31 3.78 -17.84
C HIS A 68 -0.68 2.41 -17.67
N ASP A 69 -1.45 1.34 -17.89
CA ASP A 69 -0.92 -0.03 -17.84
C ASP A 69 -0.04 -0.29 -19.08
N PRO A 70 1.29 -0.45 -18.91
CA PRO A 70 2.18 -0.72 -20.04
C PRO A 70 1.97 -2.12 -20.64
N ASN A 71 1.31 -3.01 -19.90
CA ASN A 71 1.02 -4.40 -20.29
C ASN A 71 -0.48 -4.62 -20.52
N PHE A 72 -1.22 -3.57 -20.87
CA PHE A 72 -2.62 -3.71 -21.22
C PHE A 72 -2.80 -4.50 -22.51
N SER A 73 -3.71 -5.47 -22.49
CA SER A 73 -4.09 -6.24 -23.69
C SER A 73 -5.62 -6.18 -23.88
N PRO A 74 -6.10 -5.69 -25.03
CA PRO A 74 -7.54 -5.65 -25.31
C PRO A 74 -8.17 -7.04 -25.51
N GLN A 75 -7.38 -8.09 -25.69
CA GLN A 75 -7.83 -9.49 -25.79
C GLN A 75 -7.80 -10.21 -24.44
N GLN A 76 -7.55 -9.51 -23.35
CA GLN A 76 -7.40 -10.12 -22.03
C GLN A 76 -8.40 -9.52 -21.05
N ARG A 77 -9.23 -10.35 -20.44
CA ARG A 77 -10.08 -9.93 -19.32
C ARG A 77 -9.22 -9.57 -18.13
N SER A 78 -9.46 -8.41 -17.57
CA SER A 78 -8.72 -7.91 -16.42
C SER A 78 -9.59 -7.05 -15.50
N PHE A 79 -9.15 -6.88 -14.28
CA PHE A 79 -9.70 -5.90 -13.36
C PHE A 79 -8.58 -5.12 -12.68
N TYR A 80 -8.90 -3.93 -12.23
CA TYR A 80 -7.98 -3.03 -11.55
C TYR A 80 -8.67 -2.41 -10.34
N TYR A 81 -7.97 -2.29 -9.25
CA TYR A 81 -8.40 -1.45 -8.14
C TYR A 81 -7.22 -0.71 -7.52
N ALA A 82 -7.50 0.45 -6.92
CA ALA A 82 -6.50 1.22 -6.21
C ALA A 82 -6.44 0.84 -4.74
N ARG A 83 -5.26 0.94 -4.16
CA ARG A 83 -5.04 0.80 -2.73
C ARG A 83 -4.14 1.92 -2.24
N ALA A 84 -4.61 2.68 -1.24
CA ALA A 84 -3.78 3.62 -0.51
C ALA A 84 -3.19 2.93 0.72
N ILE A 85 -1.92 3.21 1.01
CA ILE A 85 -1.21 2.70 2.19
C ILE A 85 -0.67 3.88 2.97
N GLU A 86 -0.95 3.90 4.27
CA GLU A 86 -0.42 4.89 5.20
C GLU A 86 0.99 4.51 5.70
N ASN A 87 1.67 5.48 6.29
CA ASN A 87 2.85 5.22 7.11
C ASN A 87 2.49 4.31 8.29
N PRO A 88 3.46 3.56 8.83
CA PRO A 88 3.20 2.72 10.00
C PRO A 88 2.78 3.55 11.21
N THR A 89 1.84 3.02 11.97
CA THR A 89 1.37 3.54 13.27
C THR A 89 1.32 2.41 14.29
N CYS A 90 1.20 2.73 15.58
CA CYS A 90 0.93 1.69 16.57
C CYS A 90 -0.43 1.03 16.32
N ARG A 91 -0.48 -0.29 16.49
CA ARG A 91 -1.76 -0.98 16.61
C ARG A 91 -2.48 -0.54 17.90
N TRP A 92 -3.81 -0.65 17.90
CA TRP A 92 -4.63 -0.35 19.08
C TRP A 92 -4.17 -1.13 20.32
N SER A 93 -3.79 -2.41 20.17
CA SER A 93 -3.29 -3.25 21.27
C SER A 93 -1.99 -2.74 21.88
N THR A 94 -1.13 -2.11 21.09
CA THR A 94 0.10 -1.47 21.57
C THR A 94 -0.22 -0.19 22.34
N TRP A 95 -1.15 0.63 21.83
CA TRP A 95 -1.64 1.79 22.53
C TRP A 95 -2.25 1.45 23.89
N ASP A 96 -3.08 0.42 23.95
CA ASP A 96 -3.71 -0.03 25.19
C ASP A 96 -2.69 -0.51 26.22
N ALA A 97 -1.69 -1.27 25.76
CA ALA A 97 -0.60 -1.74 26.64
C ALA A 97 0.18 -0.54 27.24
N ILE A 98 0.55 0.44 26.42
CA ILE A 98 1.26 1.65 26.87
C ILE A 98 0.42 2.41 27.88
N ARG A 99 -0.86 2.66 27.59
CA ARG A 99 -1.78 3.39 28.49
C ARG A 99 -2.00 2.67 29.82
N SER A 100 -1.99 1.35 29.79
CA SER A 100 -2.15 0.51 30.97
C SER A 100 -0.84 0.25 31.73
N GLY A 101 0.30 0.73 31.21
CA GLY A 101 1.60 0.51 31.81
C GLY A 101 2.07 -0.94 31.78
N VAL A 102 1.56 -1.77 30.85
CA VAL A 102 1.93 -3.17 30.70
C VAL A 102 2.72 -3.40 29.41
N LYS A 103 3.46 -4.51 29.35
CA LYS A 103 4.18 -4.85 28.13
C LYS A 103 3.20 -5.28 27.03
N PRO A 104 3.41 -4.82 25.76
CA PRO A 104 2.65 -5.35 24.63
C PRO A 104 2.79 -6.87 24.51
N ARG A 105 1.76 -7.50 23.95
CA ARG A 105 1.75 -8.96 23.72
C ARG A 105 2.82 -9.31 22.67
N PRO A 106 3.69 -10.30 22.96
CA PRO A 106 4.80 -10.65 22.07
C PRO A 106 4.34 -11.40 20.79
N ASP A 107 3.13 -11.95 20.80
CA ASP A 107 2.53 -12.69 19.67
C ASP A 107 1.82 -11.76 18.65
N LEU A 108 1.73 -10.46 18.93
CA LEU A 108 1.10 -9.48 18.06
C LEU A 108 2.14 -8.49 17.51
N ALA A 109 1.99 -8.15 16.21
CA ALA A 109 2.76 -7.05 15.64
C ALA A 109 2.39 -5.75 16.36
N MET A 110 3.39 -4.95 16.74
CA MET A 110 3.17 -3.71 17.49
C MET A 110 2.70 -2.55 16.61
N THR A 111 3.00 -2.62 15.32
CA THR A 111 2.66 -1.58 14.34
C THR A 111 1.82 -2.14 13.22
N ILE A 112 1.11 -1.25 12.53
CA ILE A 112 0.30 -1.55 11.36
C ILE A 112 0.43 -0.41 10.35
N GLN A 113 0.33 -0.72 9.06
CA GLN A 113 0.06 0.25 8.00
C GLN A 113 -1.41 0.14 7.61
N GLU A 114 -2.17 1.17 7.91
CA GLU A 114 -3.57 1.23 7.51
C GLU A 114 -3.71 1.34 6.00
N ARG A 115 -4.84 0.86 5.49
CA ARG A 115 -5.09 0.73 4.05
C ARG A 115 -6.52 1.07 3.71
N ALA A 116 -6.69 1.67 2.54
CA ALA A 116 -8.00 1.87 1.93
C ALA A 116 -8.00 1.31 0.51
N TRP A 117 -9.14 0.78 0.06
CA TRP A 117 -9.31 0.19 -1.28
C TRP A 117 -10.44 0.90 -2.02
N SER A 118 -10.26 1.06 -3.33
CA SER A 118 -11.35 1.44 -4.21
C SER A 118 -12.20 0.25 -4.63
N SER A 119 -13.36 0.51 -5.22
CA SER A 119 -14.07 -0.49 -6.02
C SER A 119 -13.23 -0.91 -7.22
N PRO A 120 -13.36 -2.16 -7.70
CA PRO A 120 -12.66 -2.61 -8.90
C PRO A 120 -13.29 -2.04 -10.17
N ILE A 121 -12.45 -1.82 -11.18
CA ILE A 121 -12.84 -1.52 -12.55
C ILE A 121 -12.57 -2.77 -13.37
N HIS A 122 -13.59 -3.30 -14.04
CA HIS A 122 -13.49 -4.49 -14.86
C HIS A 122 -13.33 -4.12 -16.33
N TYR A 123 -12.36 -4.72 -17.00
CA TYR A 123 -12.22 -4.70 -18.43
C TYR A 123 -12.72 -6.03 -19.01
N MET A 124 -13.74 -5.94 -19.88
CA MET A 124 -14.31 -7.08 -20.57
C MET A 124 -13.98 -7.00 -22.06
N ILE A 125 -13.60 -8.12 -22.64
CA ILE A 125 -13.38 -8.21 -24.10
C ILE A 125 -14.74 -7.95 -24.79
N GLN A 126 -14.73 -7.04 -25.75
CA GLN A 126 -15.90 -6.76 -26.59
C GLN A 126 -16.00 -7.75 -27.75
#